data_f8dbb4452b4f1742527dc5a8860d3980
#
_entry.id   f8dbb4452b4f1742527dc5a8860d3980
#
_cell.length_a   1.000
_cell.length_b   1.000
_cell.length_c   1.000
_cell.angle_alpha   90.00
_cell.angle_beta   90.00
_cell.angle_gamma   90.00
#
_symmetry.space_group_name_H-M   'P 1'
#
loop_
_entity.id
_entity.type
_entity.pdbx_description
1 polymer ?
#
loop_
_entity_poly.entity_id
_entity_poly.type
_entity_poly.pdbx_seq_one_letter_code
_entity_poly.pdbx_strand_id
1 'polypeptide(L)'
;MLVLSSPSGAGKSTIARLLLNDKEKLELALSISVTTRPRRPSEIDGVHYHFISTREFERLRDSDELIEWAEVHGNFYGTPREAAENALADGQDMLFDIDWQGALQLQDKMKGDVVSIFILPPSMADLKLRLHRRAEDTEEVIDMRLRNARNEIERWRSYDYVIVNEDLNRAYHQVQSIVTAERLRRDRCPGLFDFVSNLLDEKLD
;
A
#
# COMPACT_ATOMS: atom_id res chain seq x y z
N MET A 1 -2.51 9.14 -1.28
CA MET A 1 -1.86 7.90 -0.80
C MET A 1 -2.73 6.70 -1.12
N LEU A 2 -2.24 5.75 -1.93
CA LEU A 2 -2.90 4.48 -2.19
C LEU A 2 -2.28 3.39 -1.31
N VAL A 3 -3.02 2.85 -0.38
CA VAL A 3 -2.55 1.77 0.51
C VAL A 3 -3.11 0.44 0.05
N LEU A 4 -2.22 -0.50 -0.27
CA LEU A 4 -2.59 -1.87 -0.56
C LEU A 4 -2.18 -2.78 0.60
N SER A 5 -3.13 -3.55 1.10
CA SER A 5 -2.87 -4.60 2.09
C SER A 5 -3.53 -5.92 1.69
N SER A 6 -3.00 -7.01 2.17
CA SER A 6 -3.53 -8.34 1.89
C SER A 6 -2.91 -9.38 2.82
N PRO A 7 -3.53 -10.53 2.98
CA PRO A 7 -2.84 -11.68 3.52
C PRO A 7 -1.69 -12.11 2.59
N SER A 8 -0.64 -12.67 3.21
CA SER A 8 0.53 -13.16 2.47
C SER A 8 0.12 -14.17 1.39
N GLY A 9 0.51 -13.95 0.14
CA GLY A 9 0.16 -14.83 -0.99
C GLY A 9 -1.09 -14.43 -1.77
N ALA A 10 -1.86 -13.40 -1.36
CA ALA A 10 -3.06 -12.96 -2.08
C ALA A 10 -2.79 -12.23 -3.41
N GLY A 11 -1.53 -11.85 -3.70
CA GLY A 11 -1.14 -11.23 -4.98
C GLY A 11 -0.88 -9.72 -4.92
N LYS A 12 -0.82 -9.11 -3.73
CA LYS A 12 -0.60 -7.68 -3.50
C LYS A 12 0.59 -7.13 -4.28
N SER A 13 1.79 -7.68 -4.06
CA SER A 13 3.02 -7.18 -4.71
C SER A 13 3.02 -7.34 -6.23
N THR A 14 2.27 -8.29 -6.77
CA THR A 14 2.11 -8.43 -8.23
C THR A 14 1.23 -7.30 -8.77
N ILE A 15 0.11 -7.01 -8.10
CA ILE A 15 -0.77 -5.89 -8.45
C ILE A 15 -0.03 -4.56 -8.29
N ALA A 16 0.68 -4.35 -7.18
CA ALA A 16 1.48 -3.15 -6.94
C ALA A 16 2.48 -2.90 -8.09
N ARG A 17 3.19 -3.94 -8.52
CA ARG A 17 4.13 -3.84 -9.65
C ARG A 17 3.45 -3.48 -10.97
N LEU A 18 2.26 -4.04 -11.25
CA LEU A 18 1.50 -3.68 -12.45
C LEU A 18 1.07 -2.21 -12.42
N LEU A 19 0.60 -1.72 -11.26
CA LEU A 19 0.22 -0.32 -11.08
C LEU A 19 1.40 0.63 -11.27
N LEU A 20 2.55 0.32 -10.70
CA LEU A 20 3.78 1.13 -10.81
C LEU A 20 4.37 1.14 -12.24
N ASN A 21 4.12 0.08 -13.02
CA ASN A 21 4.57 0.02 -14.41
C ASN A 21 3.63 0.77 -15.38
N ASP A 22 2.39 1.06 -14.99
CA ASP A 22 1.42 1.80 -15.82
C ASP A 22 1.58 3.31 -15.64
N LYS A 23 2.76 3.83 -15.98
CA LYS A 23 3.11 5.25 -15.84
C LYS A 23 2.25 6.18 -16.70
N GLU A 24 1.73 5.68 -17.84
CA GLU A 24 0.90 6.49 -18.74
C GLU A 24 -0.47 6.83 -18.13
N LYS A 25 -1.01 5.96 -17.27
CA LYS A 25 -2.36 6.13 -16.72
C LYS A 25 -2.37 6.52 -15.25
N LEU A 26 -1.40 6.05 -14.47
CA LEU A 26 -1.47 6.16 -13.02
C LEU A 26 -0.42 7.07 -12.38
N GLU A 27 0.79 7.15 -12.93
CA GLU A 27 1.91 7.97 -12.40
C GLU A 27 2.12 7.82 -10.88
N LEU A 28 2.03 6.57 -10.39
CA LEU A 28 2.24 6.28 -8.98
C LEU A 28 3.72 6.15 -8.66
N ALA A 29 4.16 6.74 -7.55
CA ALA A 29 5.47 6.49 -6.96
C ALA A 29 5.36 5.42 -5.86
N LEU A 30 6.35 4.53 -5.77
CA LEU A 30 6.42 3.57 -4.66
C LEU A 30 6.93 4.26 -3.40
N SER A 31 6.23 4.10 -2.30
CA SER A 31 6.76 4.42 -0.97
C SER A 31 7.78 3.35 -0.57
N ILE A 32 9.05 3.73 -0.46
CA ILE A 32 10.13 2.82 -0.09
C ILE A 32 10.26 2.80 1.42
N SER A 33 9.84 1.69 2.04
CA SER A 33 9.92 1.51 3.49
C SER A 33 11.35 1.19 3.94
N VAL A 34 11.66 1.53 5.18
CA VAL A 34 12.83 1.01 5.92
C VAL A 34 12.52 -0.35 6.51
N THR A 35 13.50 -1.25 6.62
CA THR A 35 13.33 -2.55 7.30
C THR A 35 14.62 -3.01 7.96
N THR A 36 14.45 -3.75 9.07
CA THR A 36 15.57 -4.42 9.77
C THR A 36 15.81 -5.85 9.27
N ARG A 37 14.94 -6.34 8.37
CA ARG A 37 15.10 -7.67 7.75
C ARG A 37 16.36 -7.70 6.89
N PRO A 38 17.16 -8.78 6.93
CA PRO A 38 18.25 -8.97 6.00
C PRO A 38 17.80 -8.91 4.53
N ARG A 39 18.58 -8.23 3.70
CA ARG A 39 18.33 -8.11 2.27
C ARG A 39 18.40 -9.48 1.59
N ARG A 40 17.44 -9.80 0.75
CA ARG A 40 17.48 -10.99 -0.12
C ARG A 40 18.41 -10.74 -1.33
N PRO A 41 18.95 -11.79 -1.96
CA PRO A 41 19.87 -11.63 -3.10
C PRO A 41 19.29 -10.86 -4.29
N SER A 42 17.98 -10.99 -4.53
CA SER A 42 17.24 -10.31 -5.62
C SER A 42 16.82 -8.89 -5.29
N GLU A 43 16.98 -8.43 -4.07
CA GLU A 43 16.54 -7.09 -3.63
C GLU A 43 17.68 -6.07 -3.78
N ILE A 44 17.31 -4.82 -4.05
CA ILE A 44 18.22 -3.69 -4.19
C ILE A 44 17.85 -2.67 -3.13
N ASP A 45 18.87 -2.23 -2.36
CA ASP A 45 18.72 -1.17 -1.36
C ASP A 45 18.33 0.15 -2.03
N GLY A 46 17.41 0.90 -1.39
CA GLY A 46 16.86 2.14 -1.93
C GLY A 46 15.88 1.97 -3.10
N VAL A 47 15.59 0.73 -3.52
CA VAL A 47 14.61 0.42 -4.57
C VAL A 47 13.44 -0.40 -4.03
N HIS A 48 13.75 -1.47 -3.29
CA HIS A 48 12.74 -2.35 -2.69
C HIS A 48 12.45 -1.96 -1.24
N TYR A 49 13.51 -1.70 -0.50
CA TYR A 49 13.55 -1.24 0.89
C TYR A 49 14.84 -0.45 1.12
N HIS A 50 14.85 0.36 2.18
CA HIS A 50 16.08 0.78 2.84
C HIS A 50 16.40 -0.22 3.95
N PHE A 51 17.48 -1.00 3.80
CA PHE A 51 17.87 -2.01 4.77
C PHE A 51 18.74 -1.38 5.85
N ILE A 52 18.21 -1.26 7.07
CA ILE A 52 18.86 -0.56 8.18
C ILE A 52 19.03 -1.48 9.40
N SER A 53 19.87 -1.08 10.34
CA SER A 53 20.03 -1.80 11.60
C SER A 53 18.83 -1.56 12.54
N THR A 54 18.60 -2.49 13.49
CA THR A 54 17.56 -2.33 14.51
C THR A 54 17.77 -1.03 15.30
N ARG A 55 19.02 -0.69 15.65
CA ARG A 55 19.34 0.55 16.35
C ARG A 55 18.93 1.81 15.58
N GLU A 56 19.17 1.81 14.28
CA GLU A 56 18.77 2.92 13.42
C GLU A 56 17.25 2.99 13.27
N PHE A 57 16.58 1.85 13.14
CA PHE A 57 15.12 1.81 13.13
C PHE A 57 14.50 2.37 14.41
N GLU A 58 15.01 1.94 15.57
CA GLU A 58 14.56 2.45 16.87
C GLU A 58 14.76 3.96 16.98
N ARG A 59 15.89 4.49 16.52
CA ARG A 59 16.13 5.94 16.45
C ARG A 59 15.05 6.65 15.65
N LEU A 60 14.77 6.19 14.40
CA LEU A 60 13.76 6.78 13.52
C LEU A 60 12.37 6.73 14.17
N ARG A 61 12.03 5.60 14.78
CA ARG A 61 10.75 5.42 15.48
C ARG A 61 10.62 6.38 16.66
N ASP A 62 11.61 6.43 17.52
CA ASP A 62 11.57 7.20 18.76
C ASP A 62 11.66 8.71 18.51
N SER A 63 12.20 9.13 17.35
CA SER A 63 12.23 10.52 16.88
C SER A 63 10.99 10.91 16.06
N ASP A 64 9.96 10.04 15.94
CA ASP A 64 8.75 10.23 15.12
C ASP A 64 9.04 10.50 13.62
N GLU A 65 10.19 10.01 13.13
CA GLU A 65 10.60 10.11 11.72
C GLU A 65 9.93 9.05 10.82
N LEU A 66 9.14 8.12 11.42
CA LEU A 66 8.32 7.16 10.70
C LEU A 66 6.84 7.54 10.79
N ILE A 67 6.17 7.63 9.64
CA ILE A 67 4.73 7.94 9.58
C ILE A 67 3.89 6.74 10.06
N GLU A 68 4.35 5.53 9.78
CA GLU A 68 3.83 4.26 10.28
C GLU A 68 4.98 3.29 10.51
N TRP A 69 4.77 2.30 11.37
CA TRP A 69 5.70 1.18 11.53
C TRP A 69 5.00 -0.05 12.13
N ALA A 70 5.56 -1.23 11.85
CA ALA A 70 5.06 -2.48 12.38
C ALA A 70 6.19 -3.50 12.57
N GLU A 71 5.99 -4.43 13.48
CA GLU A 71 6.79 -5.65 13.58
C GLU A 71 6.08 -6.79 12.85
N VAL A 72 6.75 -7.38 11.85
CA VAL A 72 6.23 -8.48 11.06
C VAL A 72 7.25 -9.62 11.04
N HIS A 73 6.89 -10.76 11.60
CA HIS A 73 7.74 -11.95 11.70
C HIS A 73 9.12 -11.66 12.32
N GLY A 74 9.18 -10.87 13.39
CA GLY A 74 10.41 -10.54 14.12
C GLY A 74 11.32 -9.54 13.45
N ASN A 75 10.84 -8.84 12.42
CA ASN A 75 11.54 -7.74 11.76
C ASN A 75 10.67 -6.49 11.77
N PHE A 76 11.31 -5.34 11.87
CA PHE A 76 10.63 -4.06 11.81
C PHE A 76 10.54 -3.55 10.36
N TYR A 77 9.42 -2.90 10.07
CA TYR A 77 9.14 -2.20 8.82
C TYR A 77 8.53 -0.84 9.16
N GLY A 78 8.84 0.18 8.39
CA GLY A 78 8.24 1.50 8.60
C GLY A 78 8.46 2.41 7.40
N THR A 79 7.63 3.42 7.27
CA THR A 79 7.70 4.39 6.17
C THR A 79 8.29 5.70 6.68
N PRO A 80 9.38 6.21 6.05
CA PRO A 80 9.93 7.52 6.35
C PRO A 80 8.88 8.62 6.15
N ARG A 81 8.64 9.42 7.20
CA ARG A 81 7.63 10.48 7.22
C ARG A 81 7.93 11.56 6.18
N GLU A 82 9.14 12.09 6.17
CA GLU A 82 9.54 13.18 5.29
C GLU A 82 9.31 12.87 3.81
N ALA A 83 9.67 11.64 3.38
CA ALA A 83 9.48 11.23 1.98
C ALA A 83 8.00 11.19 1.58
N ALA A 84 7.13 10.73 2.48
CA ALA A 84 5.69 10.68 2.23
C ALA A 84 5.05 12.07 2.21
N GLU A 85 5.42 12.95 3.16
CA GLU A 85 4.90 14.30 3.26
C GLU A 85 5.36 15.18 2.09
N ASN A 86 6.62 15.08 1.67
CA ASN A 86 7.14 15.81 0.51
C ASN A 86 6.42 15.38 -0.79
N ALA A 87 6.23 14.10 -1.02
CA ALA A 87 5.52 13.62 -2.20
C ALA A 87 4.07 14.14 -2.25
N LEU A 88 3.38 14.16 -1.10
CA LEU A 88 2.03 14.74 -1.02
C LEU A 88 2.03 16.25 -1.29
N ALA A 89 2.99 16.99 -0.73
CA ALA A 89 3.11 18.44 -0.95
C ALA A 89 3.33 18.76 -2.43
N ASP A 90 4.06 17.89 -3.15
CA ASP A 90 4.29 17.98 -4.59
C ASP A 90 3.10 17.48 -5.44
N GLY A 91 2.01 17.03 -4.80
CA GLY A 91 0.82 16.49 -5.48
C GLY A 91 1.05 15.12 -6.11
N GLN A 92 2.09 14.39 -5.68
CA GLN A 92 2.42 13.07 -6.21
C GLN A 92 1.62 11.98 -5.50
N ASP A 93 0.94 11.15 -6.27
CA ASP A 93 0.29 9.95 -5.74
C ASP A 93 1.32 8.87 -5.39
N MET A 94 1.26 8.38 -4.16
CA MET A 94 2.14 7.33 -3.67
C MET A 94 1.39 6.02 -3.42
N LEU A 95 2.04 4.92 -3.78
CA LEU A 95 1.60 3.55 -3.48
C LEU A 95 2.36 2.99 -2.28
N PHE A 96 1.63 2.56 -1.26
CA PHE A 96 2.14 1.92 -0.05
C PHE A 96 1.83 0.42 -0.09
N ASP A 97 2.87 -0.42 -0.18
CA ASP A 97 2.79 -1.89 -0.11
C ASP A 97 3.11 -2.34 1.32
N ILE A 98 2.19 -2.12 2.25
CA ILE A 98 2.36 -2.31 3.69
C ILE A 98 1.39 -3.35 4.26
N ASP A 99 1.62 -3.77 5.51
CA ASP A 99 0.74 -4.65 6.22
C ASP A 99 -0.48 -3.91 6.82
N TRP A 100 -1.38 -4.65 7.45
CA TRP A 100 -2.59 -4.07 8.03
C TRP A 100 -2.32 -3.11 9.21
N GLN A 101 -1.23 -3.33 9.98
CA GLN A 101 -0.88 -2.48 11.13
C GLN A 101 -0.45 -1.10 10.64
N GLY A 102 0.43 -1.06 9.63
CA GLY A 102 0.84 0.19 9.00
C GLY A 102 -0.32 0.90 8.30
N ALA A 103 -1.19 0.14 7.62
CA ALA A 103 -2.37 0.70 6.97
C ALA A 103 -3.29 1.44 7.94
N LEU A 104 -3.59 0.85 9.09
CA LEU A 104 -4.43 1.48 10.12
C LEU A 104 -3.80 2.74 10.70
N GLN A 105 -2.48 2.74 10.91
CA GLN A 105 -1.75 3.93 11.38
C GLN A 105 -1.81 5.07 10.36
N LEU A 106 -1.62 4.78 9.06
CA LEU A 106 -1.75 5.78 7.99
C LEU A 106 -3.17 6.34 7.92
N GLN A 107 -4.19 5.48 7.96
CA GLN A 107 -5.59 5.90 7.95
C GLN A 107 -5.93 6.84 9.12
N ASP A 108 -5.34 6.62 10.30
CA ASP A 108 -5.57 7.48 11.46
C ASP A 108 -4.82 8.81 11.37
N LYS A 109 -3.55 8.77 10.97
CA LYS A 109 -2.67 9.94 10.92
C LYS A 109 -2.94 10.86 9.72
N MET A 110 -3.33 10.29 8.57
CA MET A 110 -3.48 10.98 7.28
C MET A 110 -4.91 10.90 6.77
N LYS A 111 -5.87 11.21 7.65
CA LYS A 111 -7.31 11.20 7.33
C LYS A 111 -7.60 12.11 6.15
N GLY A 112 -8.26 11.56 5.12
CA GLY A 112 -8.61 12.30 3.89
C GLY A 112 -7.64 12.05 2.74
N ASP A 113 -6.36 11.79 3.01
CA ASP A 113 -5.35 11.56 1.98
C ASP A 113 -5.15 10.08 1.62
N VAL A 114 -5.61 9.18 2.46
CA VAL A 114 -5.50 7.74 2.27
C VAL A 114 -6.71 7.19 1.51
N VAL A 115 -6.43 6.32 0.55
CA VAL A 115 -7.36 5.38 -0.08
C VAL A 115 -6.82 3.98 0.17
N SER A 116 -7.55 3.19 0.92
CA SER A 116 -7.10 1.88 1.36
C SER A 116 -7.85 0.74 0.66
N ILE A 117 -7.10 -0.22 0.12
CA ILE A 117 -7.64 -1.37 -0.59
C ILE A 117 -7.13 -2.66 0.05
N PHE A 118 -8.05 -3.53 0.43
CA PHE A 118 -7.71 -4.87 0.91
C PHE A 118 -7.90 -5.91 -0.20
N ILE A 119 -6.84 -6.67 -0.50
CA ILE A 119 -6.88 -7.70 -1.54
C ILE A 119 -7.06 -9.06 -0.88
N LEU A 120 -8.16 -9.72 -1.20
CA LEU A 120 -8.49 -11.07 -0.74
C LEU A 120 -8.09 -12.13 -1.78
N PRO A 121 -7.65 -13.31 -1.35
CA PRO A 121 -7.62 -14.48 -2.22
C PRO A 121 -9.06 -14.97 -2.48
N PRO A 122 -9.32 -15.70 -3.59
CA PRO A 122 -10.64 -16.23 -3.87
C PRO A 122 -11.08 -17.32 -2.88
N SER A 123 -10.11 -18.06 -2.30
CA SER A 123 -10.33 -19.04 -1.27
C SER A 123 -9.07 -19.30 -0.44
N MET A 124 -9.22 -19.92 0.72
CA MET A 124 -8.07 -20.38 1.51
C MET A 124 -7.32 -21.54 0.82
N ALA A 125 -8.02 -22.33 0.00
CA ALA A 125 -7.39 -23.38 -0.81
C ALA A 125 -6.47 -22.77 -1.89
N ASP A 126 -6.94 -21.75 -2.62
CA ASP A 126 -6.12 -21.02 -3.57
C ASP A 126 -4.92 -20.33 -2.89
N LEU A 127 -5.15 -19.74 -1.72
CA LEU A 127 -4.06 -19.13 -0.96
C LEU A 127 -2.99 -20.17 -0.61
N LYS A 128 -3.38 -21.35 -0.14
CA LYS A 128 -2.46 -22.46 0.14
C LYS A 128 -1.67 -22.85 -1.11
N LEU A 129 -2.34 -23.03 -2.25
CA LEU A 129 -1.68 -23.35 -3.52
C LEU A 129 -0.68 -22.27 -3.95
N ARG A 130 -1.02 -20.97 -3.77
CA ARG A 130 -0.12 -19.85 -4.10
C ARG A 130 1.10 -19.80 -3.19
N LEU A 131 0.95 -20.13 -1.91
CA LEU A 131 2.07 -20.21 -0.96
C LEU A 131 3.02 -21.36 -1.33
N HIS A 132 2.49 -22.56 -1.65
CA HIS A 132 3.30 -23.69 -2.12
C HIS A 132 4.09 -23.40 -3.40
N ARG A 133 3.51 -22.67 -4.36
CA ARG A 133 4.19 -22.32 -5.63
C ARG A 133 5.41 -21.41 -5.46
N ARG A 134 5.55 -20.71 -4.34
CA ARG A 134 6.75 -19.90 -4.05
C ARG A 134 7.97 -20.73 -3.68
N ALA A 135 7.82 -22.06 -3.49
CA ALA A 135 8.85 -23.11 -3.42
C ALA A 135 10.01 -22.90 -2.42
N GLU A 136 9.90 -21.97 -1.48
CA GLU A 136 10.97 -21.63 -0.53
C GLU A 136 10.61 -21.97 0.93
N ASP A 137 9.34 -22.40 1.19
CA ASP A 137 8.81 -22.60 2.53
C ASP A 137 8.53 -24.08 2.84
N THR A 138 8.80 -24.49 4.07
CA THR A 138 8.36 -25.81 4.59
C THR A 138 6.85 -25.82 4.85
N GLU A 139 6.27 -27.02 4.99
CA GLU A 139 4.84 -27.17 5.32
C GLU A 139 4.46 -26.44 6.62
N GLU A 140 5.33 -26.48 7.65
CA GLU A 140 5.09 -25.80 8.93
C GLU A 140 5.02 -24.27 8.75
N VAL A 141 5.87 -23.71 7.88
CA VAL A 141 5.86 -22.28 7.56
C VAL A 141 4.60 -21.90 6.79
N ILE A 142 4.17 -22.75 5.85
CA ILE A 142 2.91 -22.54 5.10
C ILE A 142 1.71 -22.56 6.04
N ASP A 143 1.63 -23.53 6.95
CA ASP A 143 0.55 -23.62 7.92
C ASP A 143 0.53 -22.42 8.88
N MET A 144 1.69 -21.94 9.30
CA MET A 144 1.79 -20.71 10.09
C MET A 144 1.28 -19.50 9.29
N ARG A 145 1.66 -19.36 8.03
CA ARG A 145 1.18 -18.27 7.16
C ARG A 145 -0.33 -18.33 6.91
N LEU A 146 -0.90 -19.52 6.78
CA LEU A 146 -2.35 -19.67 6.63
C LEU A 146 -3.11 -19.29 7.90
N ARG A 147 -2.55 -19.58 9.09
CA ARG A 147 -3.14 -19.11 10.36
C ARG A 147 -3.08 -17.59 10.44
N ASN A 148 -1.93 -16.97 10.12
CA ASN A 148 -1.78 -15.53 10.12
C ASN A 148 -2.72 -14.86 9.11
N ALA A 149 -2.88 -15.46 7.92
CA ALA A 149 -3.78 -14.97 6.89
C ALA A 149 -5.23 -14.86 7.36
N ARG A 150 -5.72 -15.80 8.20
CA ARG A 150 -7.07 -15.71 8.78
C ARG A 150 -7.22 -14.47 9.65
N ASN A 151 -6.24 -14.19 10.53
CA ASN A 151 -6.25 -13.02 11.39
C ASN A 151 -6.16 -11.71 10.58
N GLU A 152 -5.37 -11.71 9.49
CA GLU A 152 -5.25 -10.56 8.59
C GLU A 152 -6.56 -10.32 7.82
N ILE A 153 -7.22 -11.38 7.34
CA ILE A 153 -8.50 -11.31 6.64
C ILE A 153 -9.59 -10.68 7.51
N GLU A 154 -9.63 -10.94 8.82
CA GLU A 154 -10.61 -10.33 9.73
C GLU A 154 -10.59 -8.79 9.73
N ARG A 155 -9.47 -8.17 9.29
CA ARG A 155 -9.30 -6.72 9.22
C ARG A 155 -9.90 -6.06 7.97
N TRP A 156 -10.46 -6.81 7.04
CA TRP A 156 -11.00 -6.31 5.78
C TRP A 156 -12.00 -5.14 5.95
N ARG A 157 -12.74 -5.11 7.07
CA ARG A 157 -13.74 -4.07 7.36
C ARG A 157 -13.15 -2.69 7.64
N SER A 158 -11.85 -2.61 7.87
CA SER A 158 -11.14 -1.35 8.14
C SER A 158 -10.65 -0.66 6.87
N TYR A 159 -10.94 -1.21 5.70
CA TYR A 159 -10.50 -0.69 4.41
C TYR A 159 -11.66 -0.08 3.64
N ASP A 160 -11.36 0.96 2.83
CA ASP A 160 -12.36 1.64 2.00
C ASP A 160 -12.89 0.72 0.89
N TYR A 161 -11.99 -0.14 0.35
CA TYR A 161 -12.30 -1.05 -0.74
C TYR A 161 -11.77 -2.45 -0.46
N VAL A 162 -12.50 -3.45 -0.97
CA VAL A 162 -12.09 -4.86 -0.91
C VAL A 162 -12.18 -5.47 -2.29
N ILE A 163 -11.09 -6.09 -2.74
CA ILE A 163 -11.00 -6.74 -4.05
C ILE A 163 -10.67 -8.22 -3.87
N VAL A 164 -11.46 -9.10 -4.48
CA VAL A 164 -11.15 -10.53 -4.54
C VAL A 164 -10.30 -10.80 -5.78
N ASN A 165 -9.05 -11.24 -5.58
CA ASN A 165 -8.11 -11.53 -6.65
C ASN A 165 -8.31 -12.97 -7.21
N GLU A 166 -9.42 -13.15 -7.93
CA GLU A 166 -9.70 -14.36 -8.70
C GLU A 166 -8.85 -14.40 -9.97
N ASP A 167 -8.81 -13.27 -10.69
CA ASP A 167 -8.01 -13.03 -11.87
C ASP A 167 -7.18 -11.75 -11.69
N LEU A 168 -5.88 -11.85 -11.98
CA LEU A 168 -4.93 -10.78 -11.75
C LEU A 168 -5.23 -9.52 -12.58
N ASN A 169 -5.60 -9.69 -13.86
CA ASN A 169 -5.87 -8.56 -14.74
C ASN A 169 -7.16 -7.84 -14.29
N ARG A 170 -8.18 -8.61 -13.94
CA ARG A 170 -9.43 -8.06 -13.40
C ARG A 170 -9.17 -7.29 -12.11
N ALA A 171 -8.42 -7.86 -11.17
CA ALA A 171 -8.08 -7.20 -9.91
C ALA A 171 -7.26 -5.91 -10.15
N TYR A 172 -6.29 -5.95 -11.07
CA TYR A 172 -5.54 -4.77 -11.49
C TYR A 172 -6.47 -3.65 -12.02
N HIS A 173 -7.38 -3.96 -12.95
CA HIS A 173 -8.31 -2.97 -13.49
C HIS A 173 -9.30 -2.43 -12.45
N GLN A 174 -9.69 -3.24 -11.47
CA GLN A 174 -10.51 -2.76 -10.36
C GLN A 174 -9.76 -1.73 -9.51
N VAL A 175 -8.49 -1.99 -9.16
CA VAL A 175 -7.65 -1.00 -8.46
C VAL A 175 -7.47 0.27 -9.30
N GLN A 176 -7.16 0.13 -10.59
CA GLN A 176 -7.04 1.26 -11.52
C GLN A 176 -8.30 2.12 -11.53
N SER A 177 -9.48 1.49 -11.58
CA SER A 177 -10.77 2.20 -11.56
C SER A 177 -11.00 2.96 -10.25
N ILE A 178 -10.63 2.37 -9.12
CA ILE A 178 -10.70 3.02 -7.81
C ILE A 178 -9.80 4.27 -7.80
N VAL A 179 -8.54 4.15 -8.20
CA VAL A 179 -7.60 5.28 -8.24
C VAL A 179 -8.15 6.40 -9.12
N THR A 180 -8.67 6.06 -10.30
CA THR A 180 -9.24 7.05 -11.22
C THR A 180 -10.47 7.75 -10.61
N ALA A 181 -11.36 7.00 -9.99
CA ALA A 181 -12.55 7.56 -9.34
C ALA A 181 -12.20 8.44 -8.12
N GLU A 182 -11.24 8.01 -7.31
CA GLU A 182 -10.79 8.75 -6.13
C GLU A 182 -10.12 10.08 -6.48
N ARG A 183 -9.42 10.17 -7.62
CA ARG A 183 -8.85 11.43 -8.13
C ARG A 183 -9.93 12.43 -8.54
N LEU A 184 -11.13 11.98 -8.90
CA LEU A 184 -12.26 12.84 -9.32
C LEU A 184 -13.13 13.28 -8.15
N ARG A 185 -12.86 12.85 -6.93
CA ARG A 185 -13.59 13.32 -5.77
C ARG A 185 -13.39 14.82 -5.59
N ARG A 186 -14.48 15.55 -5.35
CA ARG A 186 -14.48 17.00 -5.18
C ARG A 186 -13.43 17.50 -4.17
N ASP A 187 -13.32 16.79 -3.05
CA ASP A 187 -12.41 17.10 -1.95
C ASP A 187 -10.93 16.79 -2.25
N ARG A 188 -10.66 16.14 -3.39
CA ARG A 188 -9.31 15.82 -3.90
C ARG A 188 -8.94 16.58 -5.18
N CYS A 189 -9.77 17.54 -5.60
CA CYS A 189 -9.51 18.37 -6.78
C CYS A 189 -9.05 19.78 -6.33
N PRO A 190 -7.75 20.03 -6.13
CA PRO A 190 -7.25 21.35 -5.79
C PRO A 190 -7.60 22.33 -6.91
N GLY A 191 -8.00 23.56 -6.56
CA GLY A 191 -8.38 24.58 -7.52
C GLY A 191 -9.80 24.49 -8.09
N LEU A 192 -10.58 23.42 -7.77
CA LEU A 192 -11.96 23.29 -8.24
C LEU A 192 -12.84 24.45 -7.75
N PHE A 193 -12.63 24.89 -6.51
CA PHE A 193 -13.37 26.04 -5.95
C PHE A 193 -13.13 27.31 -6.75
N ASP A 194 -11.88 27.62 -7.04
CA ASP A 194 -11.50 28.81 -7.81
C ASP A 194 -12.03 28.75 -9.23
N PHE A 195 -11.93 27.58 -9.86
CA PHE A 195 -12.50 27.33 -11.18
C PHE A 195 -14.00 27.60 -11.22
N VAL A 196 -14.76 27.06 -10.27
CA VAL A 196 -16.21 27.25 -10.21
C VAL A 196 -16.56 28.71 -9.91
N SER A 197 -15.83 29.38 -9.01
CA SER A 197 -16.04 30.80 -8.71
C SER A 197 -15.83 31.66 -9.95
N ASN A 198 -14.74 31.44 -10.69
CA ASN A 198 -14.46 32.17 -11.93
C ASN A 198 -15.54 31.91 -12.99
N LEU A 199 -16.03 30.66 -13.10
CA LEU A 199 -17.11 30.31 -14.04
C LEU A 199 -18.43 31.04 -13.71
N LEU A 200 -18.74 31.20 -12.41
CA LEU A 200 -19.95 31.91 -11.97
C LEU A 200 -19.83 33.42 -12.19
N ASP A 201 -18.64 33.99 -12.16
CA ASP A 201 -18.38 35.41 -12.36
C ASP A 201 -18.22 35.80 -13.86
N GLU A 202 -18.20 34.79 -14.76
CA GLU A 202 -18.08 35.00 -16.20
C GLU A 202 -19.28 35.76 -16.74
N LYS A 203 -19.04 36.90 -17.37
CA LYS A 203 -20.11 37.70 -18.04
C LYS A 203 -20.36 37.11 -19.41
N LEU A 204 -21.61 36.76 -19.66
CA LEU A 204 -22.07 36.36 -20.99
C LEU A 204 -22.48 37.65 -21.73
N ASP A 205 -21.67 38.02 -22.73
CA ASP A 205 -21.98 39.17 -23.64
C ASP A 205 -23.11 38.80 -24.61
#